data_1cb2378289cda1d016dd10da1007f074
#
_entry.id   1cb2378289cda1d016dd10da1007f074
#
_cell.length_a   1.000
_cell.length_b   1.000
_cell.length_c   1.000
_cell.angle_alpha   90.00
_cell.angle_beta   90.00
_cell.angle_gamma   90.00
#
_symmetry.space_group_name_H-M   'P 1'
#
loop_
_entity.id
_entity.type
_entity.pdbx_description
1 polymer ?
#
loop_
_entity_poly.entity_id
_entity_poly.type
_entity_poly.pdbx_seq_one_letter_code
_entity_poly.pdbx_strand_id
1 'polypeptide(L)'
;DKKPSEIFRLNQKFDAETMVSTLKSAGFKKLIITAKHHDGFCIWPSEYTDYDAEAAGYKGDILEEISTACTKHGMDMGLYLSPWDIHEPSYGYKDANGNPTTPDKDVKDYNEYYNNQLEEILGNPKYGNNGHFVEVWMDGAKGSGANAQEYDFNTWFETIQKYEGKEVAGNSADCMLFGAQAYTTVRWIGNEDGVAHENTWAKSKVNEANNTIDSNGTTPYTIGYADGNKWTVPECDGRITSGWFWGTKKNTPKTITQLANMYFDSVGHNATMLLNVPPNNQGTVDKPILERVTEFGQNVEETFRTNLAKAKGTTIEASNVRGNDTAFKPGNVVDAKDETYWTTDDGTKEGSLTIKWDKAKKFDVVSIEEAIQKGQHINSYKVEYKASNEAPWQTLKSGETVGAKRLVRTAPGS
;
A
#
# COMPACT_ATOMS: atom_id res chain seq x y z
N ASP A 1 12.40 31.98 6.80
CA ASP A 1 11.26 31.17 6.33
C ASP A 1 10.71 31.79 5.05
N LYS A 2 10.44 30.96 4.05
CA LYS A 2 9.82 31.39 2.81
C LYS A 2 8.32 31.55 3.02
N LYS A 3 7.73 32.57 2.37
CA LYS A 3 6.27 32.75 2.38
C LYS A 3 5.60 31.64 1.54
N PRO A 4 4.34 31.28 1.83
CA PRO A 4 3.60 30.30 1.04
C PRO A 4 3.63 30.58 -0.47
N SER A 5 3.44 31.82 -0.89
CA SER A 5 3.48 32.26 -2.29
C SER A 5 4.84 32.16 -2.96
N GLU A 6 5.93 32.00 -2.20
CA GLU A 6 7.29 31.81 -2.75
C GLU A 6 7.58 30.32 -3.00
N ILE A 7 6.83 29.45 -2.37
CA ILE A 7 7.03 27.99 -2.40
C ILE A 7 6.06 27.35 -3.37
N PHE A 8 4.79 27.69 -3.27
CA PHE A 8 3.72 27.13 -4.07
C PHE A 8 3.15 28.19 -5.02
N ARG A 9 3.34 27.93 -6.32
CA ARG A 9 2.92 28.85 -7.39
C ARG A 9 2.17 28.07 -8.47
N LEU A 10 0.90 27.79 -8.18
CA LEU A 10 0.02 27.15 -9.13
C LEU A 10 -0.97 28.19 -9.68
N ASN A 11 -0.76 28.63 -10.92
CA ASN A 11 -1.55 29.66 -11.57
C ASN A 11 -2.83 29.14 -12.23
N GLN A 12 -3.06 27.84 -12.16
CA GLN A 12 -4.20 27.19 -12.77
C GLN A 12 -4.76 26.13 -11.82
N LYS A 13 -5.97 25.65 -12.10
CA LYS A 13 -6.56 24.60 -11.31
C LYS A 13 -5.78 23.30 -11.44
N PHE A 14 -5.62 22.59 -10.32
CA PHE A 14 -5.01 21.26 -10.29
C PHE A 14 -5.85 20.28 -11.13
N ASP A 15 -5.21 19.52 -12.01
CA ASP A 15 -5.89 18.55 -12.87
C ASP A 15 -6.02 17.18 -12.17
N ALA A 16 -6.90 17.11 -11.19
CA ALA A 16 -7.21 15.86 -10.49
C ALA A 16 -7.89 14.84 -11.41
N GLU A 17 -8.72 15.29 -12.33
CA GLU A 17 -9.52 14.43 -13.21
C GLU A 17 -8.64 13.55 -14.09
N THR A 18 -7.69 14.11 -14.81
CA THR A 18 -6.78 13.36 -15.69
C THR A 18 -5.91 12.39 -14.89
N MET A 19 -5.36 12.83 -13.77
CA MET A 19 -4.53 11.99 -12.91
C MET A 19 -5.31 10.79 -12.40
N VAL A 20 -6.44 11.00 -11.77
CA VAL A 20 -7.23 9.93 -11.15
C VAL A 20 -7.80 8.98 -12.20
N SER A 21 -8.36 9.49 -13.29
CA SER A 21 -8.90 8.64 -14.37
C SER A 21 -7.83 7.78 -15.03
N THR A 22 -6.65 8.31 -15.25
CA THR A 22 -5.52 7.55 -15.81
C THR A 22 -5.07 6.44 -14.87
N LEU A 23 -4.89 6.74 -13.57
CA LEU A 23 -4.53 5.74 -12.56
C LEU A 23 -5.59 4.64 -12.45
N LYS A 24 -6.86 5.01 -12.42
CA LYS A 24 -7.96 4.03 -12.38
C LYS A 24 -7.99 3.13 -13.60
N SER A 25 -7.84 3.70 -14.78
CA SER A 25 -7.79 2.94 -16.04
C SER A 25 -6.59 2.00 -16.12
N ALA A 26 -5.48 2.35 -15.49
CA ALA A 26 -4.28 1.51 -15.39
C ALA A 26 -4.42 0.36 -14.38
N GLY A 27 -5.53 0.29 -13.63
CA GLY A 27 -5.80 -0.79 -12.67
C GLY A 27 -5.41 -0.49 -11.23
N PHE A 28 -4.98 0.71 -10.91
CA PHE A 28 -4.75 1.12 -9.51
C PHE A 28 -6.07 1.16 -8.76
N LYS A 29 -6.06 0.72 -7.50
CA LYS A 29 -7.27 0.56 -6.68
C LYS A 29 -7.42 1.68 -5.65
N LYS A 30 -6.31 2.27 -5.24
CA LYS A 30 -6.22 3.22 -4.14
C LYS A 30 -5.25 4.34 -4.50
N LEU A 31 -5.59 5.58 -4.15
CA LEU A 31 -4.72 6.74 -4.24
C LEU A 31 -4.46 7.28 -2.83
N ILE A 32 -3.22 7.29 -2.40
CA ILE A 32 -2.81 7.92 -1.14
C ILE A 32 -2.28 9.32 -1.48
N ILE A 33 -2.98 10.34 -1.02
CA ILE A 33 -2.59 11.72 -1.28
C ILE A 33 -1.65 12.25 -0.19
N THR A 34 -0.54 12.84 -0.59
CA THR A 34 0.34 13.57 0.31
C THR A 34 -0.28 14.94 0.61
N ALA A 35 -1.05 15.02 1.70
CA ALA A 35 -1.70 16.27 2.09
C ALA A 35 -0.72 17.23 2.75
N LYS A 36 0.20 16.72 3.56
CA LYS A 36 1.31 17.45 4.17
C LYS A 36 2.52 16.54 4.24
N HIS A 37 3.67 16.97 3.71
CA HIS A 37 4.95 16.28 3.87
C HIS A 37 5.77 16.89 5.03
N HIS A 38 7.02 16.49 5.18
CA HIS A 38 7.92 16.94 6.27
C HIS A 38 8.14 18.45 6.28
N ASP A 39 7.97 19.14 5.15
CA ASP A 39 8.08 20.59 5.05
C ASP A 39 6.93 21.35 5.71
N GLY A 40 5.87 20.65 6.10
CA GLY A 40 4.72 21.23 6.79
C GLY A 40 3.72 21.96 5.89
N PHE A 41 3.96 22.01 4.56
CA PHE A 41 3.05 22.69 3.64
C PHE A 41 1.79 21.85 3.39
N CYS A 42 0.61 22.47 3.58
CA CYS A 42 -0.69 21.85 3.47
C CYS A 42 -1.34 22.15 2.10
N ILE A 43 -1.83 21.13 1.41
CA ILE A 43 -2.52 21.30 0.12
C ILE A 43 -4.01 21.64 0.28
N TRP A 44 -4.54 21.63 1.51
CA TRP A 44 -5.90 22.04 1.87
C TRP A 44 -5.86 23.32 2.70
N PRO A 45 -6.95 24.10 2.74
CA PRO A 45 -7.01 25.31 3.57
C PRO A 45 -7.16 24.93 5.05
N SER A 46 -6.04 24.80 5.76
CA SER A 46 -6.02 24.45 7.17
C SER A 46 -6.38 25.67 8.02
N GLU A 47 -7.25 25.50 9.02
CA GLU A 47 -7.56 26.54 10.00
C GLU A 47 -6.47 26.70 11.06
N TYR A 48 -5.50 25.78 11.09
CA TYR A 48 -4.46 25.74 12.13
C TYR A 48 -3.11 26.30 11.69
N THR A 49 -2.96 26.61 10.41
CA THR A 49 -1.74 27.21 9.86
C THR A 49 -2.04 27.99 8.59
N ASP A 50 -1.24 29.03 8.33
CA ASP A 50 -1.23 29.76 7.06
C ASP A 50 -0.20 29.20 6.08
N TYR A 51 0.46 28.10 6.42
CA TYR A 51 1.44 27.46 5.56
C TYR A 51 0.76 26.45 4.64
N ASP A 52 -0.06 26.98 3.72
CA ASP A 52 -0.94 26.18 2.88
C ASP A 52 -1.13 26.80 1.47
N ALA A 53 -1.81 26.05 0.61
CA ALA A 53 -2.07 26.44 -0.77
C ALA A 53 -3.02 27.66 -0.86
N GLU A 54 -3.95 27.83 0.08
CA GLU A 54 -4.85 28.98 0.11
C GLU A 54 -4.07 30.28 0.36
N ALA A 55 -3.21 30.29 1.38
CA ALA A 55 -2.33 31.42 1.67
C ALA A 55 -1.33 31.72 0.54
N ALA A 56 -0.98 30.71 -0.25
CA ALA A 56 -0.19 30.87 -1.46
C ALA A 56 -0.96 31.49 -2.63
N GLY A 57 -2.28 31.64 -2.51
CA GLY A 57 -3.14 32.23 -3.52
C GLY A 57 -3.87 31.24 -4.43
N TYR A 58 -3.82 29.95 -4.13
CA TYR A 58 -4.59 28.95 -4.85
C TYR A 58 -6.09 29.09 -4.56
N LYS A 59 -6.86 29.22 -5.63
CA LYS A 59 -8.32 29.41 -5.51
C LYS A 59 -9.02 28.07 -5.67
N GLY A 60 -9.18 27.38 -4.55
CA GLY A 60 -9.80 26.07 -4.48
C GLY A 60 -9.22 25.27 -3.32
N ASP A 61 -9.53 24.00 -3.31
CA ASP A 61 -9.05 23.04 -2.31
C ASP A 61 -8.58 21.79 -3.02
N ILE A 62 -7.25 21.62 -3.14
CA ILE A 62 -6.65 20.50 -3.88
C ILE A 62 -7.08 19.17 -3.28
N LEU A 63 -7.15 19.06 -1.95
CA LEU A 63 -7.57 17.83 -1.28
C LEU A 63 -9.02 17.49 -1.61
N GLU A 64 -9.92 18.45 -1.65
CA GLU A 64 -11.31 18.27 -2.07
C GLU A 64 -11.41 17.89 -3.55
N GLU A 65 -10.64 18.55 -4.41
CA GLU A 65 -10.63 18.26 -5.86
C GLU A 65 -10.19 16.84 -6.16
N ILE A 66 -9.15 16.35 -5.48
CA ILE A 66 -8.70 14.95 -5.59
C ILE A 66 -9.75 14.01 -5.01
N SER A 67 -10.35 14.33 -3.87
CA SER A 67 -11.39 13.53 -3.24
C SER A 67 -12.61 13.36 -4.17
N THR A 68 -13.03 14.45 -4.79
CA THR A 68 -14.15 14.45 -5.75
C THR A 68 -13.85 13.56 -6.95
N ALA A 69 -12.65 13.67 -7.52
CA ALA A 69 -12.24 12.85 -8.65
C ALA A 69 -12.13 11.36 -8.28
N CYS A 70 -11.56 11.04 -7.12
CA CYS A 70 -11.46 9.67 -6.63
C CYS A 70 -12.84 9.04 -6.44
N THR A 71 -13.77 9.74 -5.82
CA THR A 71 -15.14 9.25 -5.62
C THR A 71 -15.85 9.05 -6.95
N LYS A 72 -15.74 10.00 -7.88
CA LYS A 72 -16.32 9.90 -9.22
C LYS A 72 -15.84 8.66 -9.98
N HIS A 73 -14.55 8.35 -9.90
CA HIS A 73 -13.95 7.23 -10.64
C HIS A 73 -13.87 5.93 -9.86
N GLY A 74 -14.47 5.85 -8.67
CA GLY A 74 -14.44 4.64 -7.84
C GLY A 74 -13.02 4.26 -7.37
N MET A 75 -12.16 5.26 -7.17
CA MET A 75 -10.82 5.10 -6.61
C MET A 75 -10.90 5.27 -5.10
N ASP A 76 -10.50 4.27 -4.34
CA ASP A 76 -10.36 4.39 -2.89
C ASP A 76 -9.29 5.42 -2.54
N MET A 77 -9.46 6.13 -1.43
CA MET A 77 -8.57 7.20 -1.06
C MET A 77 -7.92 6.97 0.29
N GLY A 78 -6.60 7.14 0.33
CA GLY A 78 -5.79 7.17 1.54
C GLY A 78 -5.23 8.56 1.80
N LEU A 79 -4.87 8.83 3.05
CA LEU A 79 -4.32 10.09 3.52
C LEU A 79 -2.88 9.90 4.00
N TYR A 80 -1.92 10.56 3.36
CA TYR A 80 -0.59 10.75 3.91
C TYR A 80 -0.55 12.12 4.62
N LEU A 81 -0.34 12.10 5.93
CA LEU A 81 -0.15 13.29 6.75
C LEU A 81 1.13 13.10 7.57
N SER A 82 2.19 13.83 7.24
CA SER A 82 3.48 13.67 7.91
C SER A 82 3.40 14.03 9.39
N PRO A 83 3.77 13.12 10.30
CA PRO A 83 3.96 13.49 11.70
C PRO A 83 5.13 14.44 11.90
N TRP A 84 6.21 14.27 11.12
CA TRP A 84 7.33 15.21 11.15
C TRP A 84 6.96 16.49 10.40
N ASP A 85 7.18 17.62 11.06
CA ASP A 85 6.85 18.96 10.53
C ASP A 85 7.99 19.92 10.85
N ILE A 86 8.76 20.26 9.82
CA ILE A 86 9.93 21.15 9.97
C ILE A 86 9.50 22.61 10.12
N HIS A 87 8.33 22.98 9.61
CA HIS A 87 7.84 24.36 9.61
C HIS A 87 7.11 24.73 10.90
N GLU A 88 6.28 23.82 11.44
CA GLU A 88 5.42 24.13 12.58
C GLU A 88 6.23 24.46 13.84
N PRO A 89 6.08 25.69 14.40
CA PRO A 89 6.87 26.09 15.57
C PRO A 89 6.67 25.23 16.81
N SER A 90 5.55 24.55 16.95
CA SER A 90 5.29 23.65 18.08
C SER A 90 5.99 22.30 17.98
N TYR A 91 6.55 21.95 16.81
CA TYR A 91 7.27 20.69 16.65
C TYR A 91 8.56 20.69 17.47
N GLY A 92 8.82 19.61 18.19
CA GLY A 92 9.83 19.54 19.22
C GLY A 92 9.33 20.25 20.51
N TYR A 93 10.06 20.11 21.59
CA TYR A 93 9.68 20.73 22.87
C TYR A 93 10.18 22.17 22.91
N LYS A 94 9.29 23.12 23.14
CA LYS A 94 9.57 24.56 23.11
C LYS A 94 9.12 25.26 24.39
N ASP A 95 9.96 26.15 24.92
CA ASP A 95 9.58 27.05 26.02
C ASP A 95 8.72 28.23 25.53
N ALA A 96 8.30 29.11 26.45
CA ALA A 96 7.50 30.28 26.13
C ALA A 96 8.14 31.27 25.15
N ASN A 97 9.48 31.20 25.00
CA ASN A 97 10.25 32.04 24.07
C ASN A 97 10.52 31.32 22.73
N GLY A 98 10.04 30.09 22.58
CA GLY A 98 10.28 29.25 21.38
C GLY A 98 11.64 28.58 21.33
N ASN A 99 12.37 28.55 22.43
CA ASN A 99 13.66 27.85 22.50
C ASN A 99 13.45 26.36 22.80
N PRO A 100 14.33 25.47 22.31
CA PRO A 100 14.30 24.06 22.66
C PRO A 100 14.36 23.85 24.18
N THR A 101 13.53 22.95 24.70
CA THR A 101 13.42 22.63 26.11
C THR A 101 13.17 21.14 26.33
N THR A 102 12.83 20.74 27.54
CA THR A 102 12.47 19.38 27.92
C THR A 102 10.95 19.18 27.86
N PRO A 103 10.44 17.94 27.75
CA PRO A 103 9.00 17.67 27.64
C PRO A 103 8.16 18.28 28.76
N ASP A 104 8.70 18.29 29.99
CA ASP A 104 8.01 18.84 31.17
C ASP A 104 7.88 20.38 31.17
N LYS A 105 8.59 21.05 30.29
CA LYS A 105 8.58 22.51 30.14
C LYS A 105 8.03 22.96 28.80
N ASP A 106 7.57 22.02 28.00
CA ASP A 106 6.95 22.32 26.72
C ASP A 106 5.64 23.09 26.92
N VAL A 107 5.52 24.21 26.21
CA VAL A 107 4.32 25.08 26.31
C VAL A 107 3.46 25.05 25.04
N LYS A 108 3.90 24.31 24.02
CA LYS A 108 3.16 24.17 22.76
C LYS A 108 3.14 22.70 22.34
N ASP A 109 1.98 22.10 22.39
CA ASP A 109 1.78 20.71 22.08
C ASP A 109 1.62 20.47 20.58
N TYR A 110 2.67 19.96 19.93
CA TYR A 110 2.60 19.55 18.54
C TYR A 110 1.62 18.39 18.33
N ASN A 111 1.50 17.48 19.29
CA ASN A 111 0.57 16.37 19.18
C ASN A 111 -0.88 16.85 19.06
N GLU A 112 -1.23 17.95 19.76
CA GLU A 112 -2.52 18.61 19.61
C GLU A 112 -2.68 19.23 18.21
N TYR A 113 -1.67 19.92 17.71
CA TYR A 113 -1.67 20.48 16.35
C TYR A 113 -1.89 19.41 15.28
N TYR A 114 -1.15 18.30 15.36
CA TYR A 114 -1.32 17.19 14.42
C TYR A 114 -2.71 16.57 14.53
N ASN A 115 -3.19 16.35 15.75
CA ASN A 115 -4.52 15.80 15.98
C ASN A 115 -5.63 16.72 15.45
N ASN A 116 -5.46 18.03 15.59
CA ASN A 116 -6.39 19.02 15.04
C ASN A 116 -6.45 18.92 13.51
N GLN A 117 -5.32 18.72 12.84
CA GLN A 117 -5.28 18.50 11.40
C GLN A 117 -5.92 17.16 11.00
N LEU A 118 -5.73 16.11 11.78
CA LEU A 118 -6.45 14.84 11.57
C LEU A 118 -7.97 15.05 11.67
N GLU A 119 -8.45 15.71 12.71
CA GLU A 119 -9.87 16.01 12.89
C GLU A 119 -10.44 16.87 11.75
N GLU A 120 -9.70 17.87 11.33
CA GLU A 120 -10.08 18.78 10.24
C GLU A 120 -10.29 18.03 8.92
N ILE A 121 -9.43 17.06 8.62
CA ILE A 121 -9.51 16.28 7.38
C ILE A 121 -10.52 15.12 7.52
N LEU A 122 -10.36 14.29 8.52
CA LEU A 122 -11.19 13.09 8.69
C LEU A 122 -12.63 13.41 9.08
N GLY A 123 -12.85 14.51 9.78
CA GLY A 123 -14.19 14.96 10.21
C GLY A 123 -14.98 15.71 9.14
N ASN A 124 -14.39 15.99 7.98
CA ASN A 124 -15.05 16.74 6.92
C ASN A 124 -15.48 15.83 5.77
N PRO A 125 -16.79 15.71 5.47
CA PRO A 125 -17.30 14.81 4.45
C PRO A 125 -16.89 15.16 3.01
N LYS A 126 -16.33 16.33 2.77
CA LYS A 126 -15.80 16.70 1.44
C LYS A 126 -14.46 16.06 1.12
N TYR A 127 -13.75 15.55 2.12
CA TYR A 127 -12.46 14.87 1.94
C TYR A 127 -12.62 13.36 1.95
N GLY A 128 -11.75 12.68 1.21
CA GLY A 128 -11.86 11.24 1.01
C GLY A 128 -13.05 10.85 0.12
N ASN A 129 -13.45 9.61 0.20
CA ASN A 129 -14.63 9.10 -0.49
C ASN A 129 -15.88 9.40 0.34
N ASN A 130 -16.48 10.55 0.16
CA ASN A 130 -17.60 11.04 0.97
C ASN A 130 -17.32 11.00 2.49
N GLY A 131 -16.12 11.42 2.87
CA GLY A 131 -15.67 11.45 4.26
C GLY A 131 -14.94 10.19 4.74
N HIS A 132 -14.71 9.22 3.85
CA HIS A 132 -14.05 7.96 4.20
C HIS A 132 -12.66 7.86 3.56
N PHE A 133 -11.67 7.48 4.38
CA PHE A 133 -10.32 7.11 3.96
C PHE A 133 -10.03 5.64 4.31
N VAL A 134 -9.51 4.90 3.35
CA VAL A 134 -9.17 3.47 3.54
C VAL A 134 -7.81 3.27 4.22
N GLU A 135 -6.99 4.30 4.29
CA GLU A 135 -5.67 4.24 4.90
C GLU A 135 -5.23 5.62 5.38
N VAL A 136 -4.60 5.68 6.57
CA VAL A 136 -3.83 6.84 7.03
C VAL A 136 -2.37 6.42 7.10
N TRP A 137 -1.54 7.17 6.38
CA TRP A 137 -0.12 6.90 6.19
C TRP A 137 0.71 7.86 7.03
N MET A 138 1.39 7.34 8.06
CA MET A 138 2.25 8.11 8.96
C MET A 138 3.71 7.74 8.72
N ASP A 139 4.43 8.64 8.06
CA ASP A 139 5.86 8.47 7.79
C ASP A 139 6.66 8.35 9.07
N GLY A 140 7.59 7.39 9.12
CA GLY A 140 8.43 7.15 10.29
C GLY A 140 9.60 8.11 10.44
N ALA A 141 9.86 8.98 9.46
CA ALA A 141 10.88 10.01 9.58
C ALA A 141 10.50 11.03 10.66
N LYS A 142 11.49 11.46 11.44
CA LYS A 142 11.27 12.42 12.52
C LYS A 142 12.54 13.22 12.85
N GLY A 143 12.36 14.37 13.51
CA GLY A 143 13.45 15.19 13.99
C GLY A 143 14.24 14.51 15.09
N SER A 144 15.44 15.01 15.32
CA SER A 144 16.37 14.48 16.33
C SER A 144 17.04 15.59 17.10
N GLY A 145 17.66 15.26 18.23
CA GLY A 145 18.35 16.22 19.09
C GLY A 145 17.39 17.28 19.62
N ALA A 146 17.71 18.55 19.38
CA ALA A 146 16.87 19.69 19.81
C ALA A 146 15.49 19.74 19.13
N ASN A 147 15.28 18.99 18.05
CA ASN A 147 14.02 18.87 17.32
C ASN A 147 13.36 17.51 17.53
N ALA A 148 13.75 16.76 18.56
CA ALA A 148 13.10 15.51 18.91
C ALA A 148 11.65 15.78 19.38
N GLN A 149 10.73 14.93 18.94
CA GLN A 149 9.32 15.00 19.30
C GLN A 149 8.83 13.56 19.50
N GLU A 150 8.17 13.32 20.60
CA GLU A 150 7.42 12.08 20.79
C GLU A 150 6.00 12.23 20.26
N TYR A 151 5.49 11.19 19.64
CA TYR A 151 4.19 11.18 18.99
C TYR A 151 3.14 10.49 19.85
N ASP A 152 2.01 11.15 20.07
CA ASP A 152 0.87 10.61 20.81
C ASP A 152 -0.03 9.78 19.88
N PHE A 153 0.44 8.59 19.52
CA PHE A 153 -0.31 7.68 18.66
C PHE A 153 -1.65 7.25 19.29
N ASN A 154 -1.74 7.22 20.61
CA ASN A 154 -3.00 6.83 21.28
C ASN A 154 -4.11 7.83 20.96
N THR A 155 -3.86 9.13 21.14
CA THR A 155 -4.83 10.18 20.81
C THR A 155 -5.14 10.21 19.33
N TRP A 156 -4.12 10.10 18.47
CA TRP A 156 -4.31 10.08 17.02
C TRP A 156 -5.13 8.88 16.55
N PHE A 157 -4.88 7.71 17.13
CA PHE A 157 -5.66 6.51 16.85
C PHE A 157 -7.13 6.67 17.27
N GLU A 158 -7.40 7.24 18.45
CA GLU A 158 -8.77 7.51 18.90
C GLU A 158 -9.51 8.45 17.93
N THR A 159 -8.83 9.47 17.42
CA THR A 159 -9.38 10.40 16.41
C THR A 159 -9.68 9.66 15.10
N ILE A 160 -8.77 8.84 14.62
CA ILE A 160 -8.98 8.05 13.41
C ILE A 160 -10.16 7.09 13.61
N GLN A 161 -10.26 6.40 14.72
CA GLN A 161 -11.39 5.53 15.03
C GLN A 161 -12.72 6.27 15.10
N LYS A 162 -12.72 7.47 15.67
CA LYS A 162 -13.93 8.29 15.78
C LYS A 162 -14.58 8.55 14.42
N TYR A 163 -13.79 8.81 13.39
CA TYR A 163 -14.28 9.15 12.06
C TYR A 163 -14.32 7.98 11.09
N GLU A 164 -13.39 7.04 11.18
CA GLU A 164 -13.21 5.96 10.23
C GLU A 164 -13.60 4.58 10.77
N GLY A 165 -13.72 4.43 12.08
CA GLY A 165 -14.09 3.17 12.74
C GLY A 165 -15.59 2.86 12.77
N LYS A 166 -16.42 3.63 12.08
CA LYS A 166 -17.88 3.41 12.06
C LYS A 166 -18.26 2.46 10.95
N GLU A 167 -19.15 1.51 11.26
CA GLU A 167 -19.84 0.74 10.24
C GLU A 167 -20.55 1.68 9.26
N VAL A 168 -20.04 1.79 8.06
CA VAL A 168 -20.72 2.46 6.99
C VAL A 168 -21.48 1.41 6.18
N ALA A 169 -22.79 1.34 6.41
CA ALA A 169 -23.73 0.56 5.60
C ALA A 169 -23.33 -0.92 5.39
N GLY A 170 -22.93 -1.61 6.46
CA GLY A 170 -22.66 -3.05 6.42
C GLY A 170 -21.26 -3.45 5.93
N ASN A 171 -20.41 -2.49 5.67
CA ASN A 171 -18.97 -2.72 5.53
C ASN A 171 -18.30 -2.18 6.79
N SER A 172 -17.55 -3.02 7.50
CA SER A 172 -16.56 -2.52 8.45
C SER A 172 -15.57 -1.70 7.65
N ALA A 173 -15.71 -0.39 7.72
CA ALA A 173 -14.78 0.51 7.08
C ALA A 173 -13.52 0.56 7.94
N ASP A 174 -12.71 -0.47 7.83
CA ASP A 174 -11.44 -0.53 8.54
C ASP A 174 -10.45 0.37 7.80
N CYS A 175 -10.26 1.56 8.33
CA CYS A 175 -9.16 2.41 7.89
C CYS A 175 -7.85 1.75 8.32
N MET A 176 -7.00 1.42 7.36
CA MET A 176 -5.69 0.83 7.61
C MET A 176 -4.71 1.91 8.08
N LEU A 177 -3.80 1.53 8.97
CA LEU A 177 -2.82 2.45 9.56
C LEU A 177 -1.41 2.02 9.20
N PHE A 178 -0.70 2.90 8.51
CA PHE A 178 0.72 2.75 8.21
C PHE A 178 1.54 3.55 9.21
N GLY A 179 2.52 2.91 9.87
CA GLY A 179 3.49 3.61 10.70
C GLY A 179 3.00 4.04 12.08
N ALA A 180 1.96 3.41 12.61
CA ALA A 180 1.33 3.78 13.89
C ALA A 180 1.72 2.85 15.06
N GLN A 181 2.95 2.39 15.12
CA GLN A 181 3.48 1.48 16.14
C GLN A 181 2.57 0.25 16.33
N ALA A 182 2.13 -0.08 17.56
CA ALA A 182 1.27 -1.23 17.82
C ALA A 182 -0.12 -1.15 17.13
N TYR A 183 -0.55 0.04 16.73
CA TYR A 183 -1.79 0.23 15.95
C TYR A 183 -1.61 -0.02 14.45
N THR A 184 -0.39 -0.27 13.98
CA THR A 184 -0.06 -0.53 12.58
C THR A 184 -0.82 -1.73 12.04
N THR A 185 -1.49 -1.57 10.89
CA THR A 185 -2.13 -2.64 10.12
C THR A 185 -1.52 -2.79 8.72
N VAL A 186 -0.78 -1.79 8.28
CA VAL A 186 0.03 -1.81 7.05
C VAL A 186 1.46 -1.46 7.43
N ARG A 187 2.40 -2.37 7.19
CA ARG A 187 3.79 -2.14 7.57
C ARG A 187 4.66 -1.74 6.38
N TRP A 188 5.63 -0.88 6.63
CA TRP A 188 6.69 -0.59 5.68
C TRP A 188 7.58 -1.80 5.44
N ILE A 189 7.87 -2.07 4.17
CA ILE A 189 8.65 -3.26 3.77
C ILE A 189 10.15 -3.19 4.10
N GLY A 190 10.67 -2.03 4.48
CA GLY A 190 12.07 -1.87 4.89
C GLY A 190 12.99 -1.20 3.86
N ASN A 191 12.51 -0.91 2.67
CA ASN A 191 13.23 -0.20 1.62
C ASN A 191 12.29 0.70 0.83
N GLU A 192 12.85 1.54 -0.03
CA GLU A 192 12.11 2.47 -0.90
C GLU A 192 12.22 2.08 -2.38
N ASP A 193 12.55 0.84 -2.67
CA ASP A 193 12.72 0.34 -4.05
C ASP A 193 11.46 -0.34 -4.58
N GLY A 194 10.41 -0.43 -3.77
CA GLY A 194 9.15 -1.03 -4.16
C GLY A 194 9.18 -2.57 -4.22
N VAL A 195 10.05 -3.21 -3.45
CA VAL A 195 10.26 -4.66 -3.49
C VAL A 195 10.22 -5.28 -2.09
N ALA A 196 9.63 -6.47 -1.99
CA ALA A 196 9.59 -7.28 -0.79
C ALA A 196 10.56 -8.47 -0.88
N HIS A 197 10.97 -8.98 0.26
CA HIS A 197 11.67 -10.25 0.33
C HIS A 197 10.78 -11.36 -0.25
N GLU A 198 11.36 -12.32 -0.94
CA GLU A 198 10.55 -13.39 -1.56
C GLU A 198 9.76 -14.21 -0.52
N ASN A 199 10.24 -14.32 0.70
CA ASN A 199 9.54 -14.97 1.80
C ASN A 199 9.09 -13.91 2.82
N THR A 200 7.85 -13.47 2.69
CA THR A 200 7.29 -12.37 3.46
C THR A 200 6.01 -12.82 4.16
N TRP A 201 5.95 -12.60 5.48
CA TRP A 201 4.78 -12.86 6.31
C TRP A 201 3.99 -11.57 6.55
N ALA A 202 2.68 -11.64 6.45
CA ALA A 202 1.79 -10.50 6.71
C ALA A 202 1.44 -10.39 8.20
N LYS A 203 2.36 -10.74 9.08
CA LYS A 203 2.18 -10.71 10.53
C LYS A 203 3.39 -10.12 11.22
N SER A 204 3.14 -9.31 12.24
CA SER A 204 4.14 -8.71 13.12
C SER A 204 3.90 -9.13 14.56
N LYS A 205 4.87 -8.90 15.43
CA LYS A 205 4.73 -9.06 16.88
C LYS A 205 4.53 -7.69 17.51
N VAL A 206 3.38 -7.47 18.12
CA VAL A 206 3.05 -6.21 18.79
C VAL A 206 2.86 -6.43 20.28
N ASN A 207 3.22 -5.40 21.04
CA ASN A 207 2.92 -5.28 22.47
C ASN A 207 2.11 -3.98 22.66
N GLU A 208 0.81 -4.13 22.86
CA GLU A 208 -0.09 -2.99 23.01
C GLU A 208 0.19 -2.20 24.30
N ALA A 209 0.61 -2.87 25.38
CA ALA A 209 0.91 -2.22 26.65
C ALA A 209 2.08 -1.21 26.52
N ASN A 210 3.05 -1.51 25.70
CA ASN A 210 4.23 -0.66 25.47
C ASN A 210 4.13 0.13 24.16
N ASN A 211 3.07 -0.06 23.40
CA ASN A 211 2.88 0.49 22.06
C ASN A 211 4.09 0.24 21.14
N THR A 212 4.55 -1.01 21.08
CA THR A 212 5.71 -1.42 20.26
C THR A 212 5.32 -2.41 19.19
N ILE A 213 6.08 -2.41 18.10
CA ILE A 213 5.95 -3.37 16.99
C ILE A 213 7.32 -3.89 16.59
N ASP A 214 7.39 -5.19 16.36
CA ASP A 214 8.53 -5.87 15.74
C ASP A 214 8.04 -6.59 14.49
N SER A 215 8.55 -6.13 13.34
CA SER A 215 8.22 -6.68 12.02
C SER A 215 9.34 -7.54 11.44
N ASN A 216 10.29 -7.98 12.28
CA ASN A 216 11.45 -8.79 11.89
C ASN A 216 12.28 -8.09 10.81
N GLY A 217 12.85 -6.94 11.17
CA GLY A 217 13.68 -6.15 10.27
C GLY A 217 15.00 -6.86 9.95
N THR A 218 15.22 -7.09 8.66
CA THR A 218 16.47 -7.65 8.11
C THR A 218 16.83 -6.77 6.91
N THR A 219 17.81 -5.90 7.07
CA THR A 219 18.15 -4.94 6.00
C THR A 219 18.36 -5.66 4.66
N PRO A 220 17.73 -5.24 3.57
CA PRO A 220 16.84 -4.07 3.42
C PRO A 220 15.33 -4.36 3.56
N TYR A 221 14.93 -5.38 4.30
CA TYR A 221 13.54 -5.84 4.37
C TYR A 221 12.99 -5.88 5.79
N THR A 222 11.66 -5.86 5.91
CA THR A 222 10.94 -6.44 7.04
C THR A 222 10.24 -7.69 6.54
N ILE A 223 10.52 -8.84 7.12
CA ILE A 223 10.01 -10.12 6.62
C ILE A 223 8.81 -10.67 7.39
N GLY A 224 8.44 -10.02 8.49
CA GLY A 224 7.37 -10.47 9.37
C GLY A 224 7.69 -11.76 10.10
N TYR A 225 6.69 -12.31 10.77
CA TYR A 225 6.81 -13.53 11.57
C TYR A 225 5.69 -14.51 11.23
N ALA A 226 6.03 -15.78 11.06
CA ALA A 226 5.03 -16.85 10.92
C ALA A 226 4.11 -16.93 12.14
N ASP A 227 4.65 -16.69 13.33
CA ASP A 227 3.98 -16.70 14.61
C ASP A 227 3.62 -15.29 15.15
N GLY A 228 3.55 -14.29 14.26
CA GLY A 228 3.13 -12.95 14.62
C GLY A 228 1.71 -12.92 15.19
N ASN A 229 1.48 -12.01 16.13
CA ASN A 229 0.20 -11.88 16.83
C ASN A 229 -0.73 -10.80 16.26
N LYS A 230 -0.28 -10.06 15.25
CA LYS A 230 -1.09 -9.05 14.58
C LYS A 230 -0.90 -9.09 13.07
N TRP A 231 -2.01 -9.01 12.35
CA TRP A 231 -2.02 -8.87 10.91
C TRP A 231 -1.48 -7.49 10.51
N THR A 232 -0.41 -7.47 9.73
CA THR A 232 0.20 -6.24 9.20
C THR A 232 0.57 -6.47 7.74
N VAL A 233 -0.24 -5.91 6.86
CA VAL A 233 -0.05 -6.07 5.41
C VAL A 233 1.24 -5.39 4.98
N PRO A 234 2.18 -6.09 4.33
CA PRO A 234 3.38 -5.46 3.80
C PRO A 234 3.05 -4.50 2.64
N GLU A 235 3.59 -3.30 2.66
CA GLU A 235 3.42 -2.32 1.61
C GLU A 235 4.78 -1.84 1.09
N CYS A 236 4.98 -1.97 -0.22
CA CYS A 236 6.23 -1.67 -0.90
C CYS A 236 6.12 -0.31 -1.58
N ASP A 237 6.62 0.72 -0.93
CA ASP A 237 6.71 2.05 -1.50
C ASP A 237 7.88 2.16 -2.48
N GLY A 238 7.60 2.67 -3.64
CA GLY A 238 8.58 2.88 -4.71
C GLY A 238 8.18 4.04 -5.61
N ARG A 239 9.11 4.47 -6.44
CA ARG A 239 8.96 5.67 -7.26
C ARG A 239 8.93 5.33 -8.73
N ILE A 240 8.03 5.95 -9.48
CA ILE A 240 8.02 5.81 -10.94
C ILE A 240 9.17 6.58 -11.57
N THR A 241 9.65 7.66 -10.94
CA THR A 241 10.83 8.42 -11.32
C THR A 241 11.93 8.26 -10.27
N SER A 242 13.08 8.92 -10.44
CA SER A 242 14.19 8.80 -9.50
C SER A 242 14.01 9.58 -8.19
N GLY A 243 13.06 10.51 -8.11
CA GLY A 243 12.74 11.30 -6.92
C GLY A 243 11.32 11.07 -6.42
N TRP A 244 11.06 11.36 -5.14
CA TRP A 244 9.70 11.36 -4.58
C TRP A 244 8.88 12.53 -5.13
N PHE A 245 9.51 13.69 -5.28
CA PHE A 245 8.89 14.91 -5.80
C PHE A 245 9.40 15.25 -7.20
N TRP A 246 8.52 15.82 -7.99
CA TRP A 246 8.86 16.34 -9.30
C TRP A 246 9.95 17.42 -9.20
N GLY A 247 10.92 17.39 -10.12
CA GLY A 247 11.98 18.41 -10.20
C GLY A 247 13.12 18.26 -9.19
N THR A 248 13.05 17.33 -8.24
CA THR A 248 14.14 17.09 -7.28
C THR A 248 15.28 16.26 -7.87
N LYS A 249 14.94 15.40 -8.83
CA LYS A 249 15.85 14.58 -9.63
C LYS A 249 15.27 14.47 -11.05
N LYS A 250 15.80 13.56 -11.85
CA LYS A 250 15.27 13.32 -13.21
C LYS A 250 13.81 12.86 -13.14
N ASN A 251 12.96 13.49 -13.95
CA ASN A 251 11.55 13.16 -14.06
C ASN A 251 11.26 12.07 -15.12
N THR A 252 12.29 11.37 -15.59
CA THR A 252 12.14 10.27 -16.53
C THR A 252 11.55 9.05 -15.84
N PRO A 253 10.44 8.49 -16.35
CA PRO A 253 9.85 7.32 -15.73
C PRO A 253 10.71 6.06 -15.91
N LYS A 254 10.62 5.14 -14.97
CA LYS A 254 11.18 3.81 -15.07
C LYS A 254 10.65 3.09 -16.32
N THR A 255 11.41 2.15 -16.83
CA THR A 255 11.00 1.32 -17.97
C THR A 255 9.89 0.35 -17.58
N ILE A 256 9.19 -0.20 -18.57
CA ILE A 256 8.17 -1.25 -18.33
C ILE A 256 8.80 -2.45 -17.64
N THR A 257 9.99 -2.87 -18.04
CA THR A 257 10.72 -3.97 -17.40
C THR A 257 10.97 -3.70 -15.93
N GLN A 258 11.41 -2.48 -15.57
CA GLN A 258 11.63 -2.10 -14.18
C GLN A 258 10.33 -2.11 -13.35
N LEU A 259 9.24 -1.57 -13.92
CA LEU A 259 7.93 -1.56 -13.26
C LEU A 259 7.34 -2.96 -13.12
N ALA A 260 7.49 -3.80 -14.15
CA ALA A 260 7.06 -5.20 -14.09
C ALA A 260 7.82 -5.96 -13.00
N ASN A 261 9.14 -5.77 -12.89
CA ASN A 261 9.93 -6.38 -11.82
C ASN A 261 9.46 -5.91 -10.44
N MET A 262 9.17 -4.63 -10.27
CA MET A 262 8.59 -4.12 -9.00
C MET A 262 7.25 -4.80 -8.70
N TYR A 263 6.38 -4.99 -9.69
CA TYR A 263 5.11 -5.67 -9.52
C TYR A 263 5.28 -7.14 -9.08
N PHE A 264 6.11 -7.89 -9.77
CA PHE A 264 6.39 -9.29 -9.43
C PHE A 264 7.06 -9.44 -8.07
N ASP A 265 7.90 -8.50 -7.68
CA ASP A 265 8.66 -8.55 -6.43
C ASP A 265 7.93 -7.87 -5.25
N SER A 266 6.77 -7.27 -5.48
CA SER A 266 5.88 -6.74 -4.44
C SER A 266 4.58 -7.54 -4.37
N VAL A 267 3.70 -7.39 -5.34
CA VAL A 267 2.43 -8.13 -5.42
C VAL A 267 2.69 -9.63 -5.48
N GLY A 268 3.71 -10.06 -6.23
CA GLY A 268 4.12 -11.45 -6.32
C GLY A 268 4.83 -12.02 -5.10
N HIS A 269 5.14 -11.20 -4.10
CA HIS A 269 5.77 -11.54 -2.83
C HIS A 269 4.88 -11.23 -1.62
N ASN A 270 3.57 -11.40 -1.76
CA ASN A 270 2.61 -11.19 -0.65
C ASN A 270 2.56 -9.75 -0.13
N ALA A 271 2.78 -8.76 -0.98
CA ALA A 271 2.81 -7.36 -0.57
C ALA A 271 1.97 -6.47 -1.49
N THR A 272 1.65 -5.28 -1.02
CA THR A 272 1.01 -4.23 -1.83
C THR A 272 2.10 -3.43 -2.57
N MET A 273 1.89 -3.16 -3.84
CA MET A 273 2.71 -2.20 -4.58
C MET A 273 2.16 -0.79 -4.39
N LEU A 274 2.94 0.08 -3.79
CA LEU A 274 2.64 1.51 -3.65
C LEU A 274 3.58 2.31 -4.54
N LEU A 275 3.07 2.75 -5.69
CA LEU A 275 3.86 3.47 -6.68
C LEU A 275 3.65 4.98 -6.55
N ASN A 276 4.73 5.71 -6.28
CA ASN A 276 4.70 7.17 -6.24
C ASN A 276 4.70 7.74 -7.65
N VAL A 277 3.67 8.56 -7.95
CA VAL A 277 3.48 9.26 -9.23
C VAL A 277 3.40 10.76 -8.93
N PRO A 278 4.50 11.53 -9.14
CA PRO A 278 4.55 12.92 -8.71
C PRO A 278 3.86 13.84 -9.72
N PRO A 279 2.98 14.75 -9.27
CA PRO A 279 2.52 15.87 -10.08
C PRO A 279 3.64 16.91 -10.26
N ASN A 280 3.58 17.66 -11.35
CA ASN A 280 4.53 18.73 -11.66
C ASN A 280 4.10 20.08 -11.06
N ASN A 281 4.88 21.12 -11.31
CA ASN A 281 4.61 22.49 -10.84
C ASN A 281 3.48 23.22 -11.58
N GLN A 282 2.82 22.56 -12.51
CA GLN A 282 1.64 23.09 -13.24
C GLN A 282 0.33 22.44 -12.79
N GLY A 283 0.37 21.57 -11.78
CA GLY A 283 -0.80 20.85 -11.28
C GLY A 283 -1.27 19.72 -12.18
N THR A 284 -0.38 19.18 -13.00
CA THR A 284 -0.60 18.03 -13.87
C THR A 284 0.48 16.98 -13.62
N VAL A 285 0.31 15.79 -14.15
CA VAL A 285 1.39 14.81 -14.22
C VAL A 285 1.99 14.87 -15.62
N ASP A 286 3.31 14.83 -15.70
CA ASP A 286 4.02 14.89 -17.00
C ASP A 286 3.50 13.79 -17.94
N LYS A 287 3.30 14.16 -19.21
CA LYS A 287 2.79 13.25 -20.24
C LYS A 287 3.58 11.93 -20.33
N PRO A 288 4.92 11.91 -20.34
CA PRO A 288 5.68 10.66 -20.37
C PRO A 288 5.42 9.74 -19.17
N ILE A 289 5.15 10.32 -17.99
CA ILE A 289 4.81 9.56 -16.78
C ILE A 289 3.43 8.94 -16.91
N LEU A 290 2.40 9.69 -17.35
CA LEU A 290 1.05 9.17 -17.57
C LEU A 290 1.02 8.08 -18.65
N GLU A 291 1.78 8.27 -19.72
CA GLU A 291 1.91 7.25 -20.77
C GLU A 291 2.54 5.97 -20.22
N ARG A 292 3.57 6.07 -19.39
CA ARG A 292 4.20 4.91 -18.76
C ARG A 292 3.27 4.21 -17.77
N VAL A 293 2.51 4.94 -16.98
CA VAL A 293 1.47 4.38 -16.11
C VAL A 293 0.45 3.56 -16.93
N THR A 294 0.00 4.12 -18.03
CA THR A 294 -0.95 3.46 -18.94
C THR A 294 -0.36 2.18 -19.55
N GLU A 295 0.86 2.25 -20.08
CA GLU A 295 1.58 1.08 -20.62
C GLU A 295 1.78 0.00 -19.56
N PHE A 296 2.14 0.38 -18.34
CA PHE A 296 2.32 -0.54 -17.24
C PHE A 296 1.00 -1.26 -16.90
N GLY A 297 -0.10 -0.52 -16.81
CA GLY A 297 -1.43 -1.10 -16.58
C GLY A 297 -1.83 -2.09 -17.67
N GLN A 298 -1.59 -1.76 -18.93
CA GLN A 298 -1.82 -2.65 -20.08
C GLN A 298 -0.93 -3.90 -20.02
N ASN A 299 0.33 -3.74 -19.65
CA ASN A 299 1.26 -4.86 -19.50
C ASN A 299 0.80 -5.85 -18.42
N VAL A 300 0.34 -5.36 -17.27
CA VAL A 300 -0.21 -6.22 -16.21
C VAL A 300 -1.49 -6.91 -16.69
N GLU A 301 -2.42 -6.18 -17.30
CA GLU A 301 -3.65 -6.75 -17.82
C GLU A 301 -3.39 -7.85 -18.85
N GLU A 302 -2.52 -7.62 -19.82
CA GLU A 302 -2.17 -8.59 -20.84
C GLU A 302 -1.49 -9.83 -20.27
N THR A 303 -0.61 -9.66 -19.28
CA THR A 303 0.07 -10.77 -18.62
C THR A 303 -0.91 -11.76 -18.00
N PHE A 304 -1.98 -11.25 -17.36
CA PHE A 304 -2.94 -12.07 -16.60
C PHE A 304 -4.28 -12.27 -17.28
N ARG A 305 -4.47 -11.79 -18.52
CA ARG A 305 -5.74 -11.86 -19.25
C ARG A 305 -6.25 -13.27 -19.43
N THR A 306 -5.36 -14.20 -19.77
CA THR A 306 -5.70 -15.59 -20.06
C THR A 306 -5.21 -16.50 -18.95
N ASN A 307 -6.15 -17.09 -18.22
CA ASN A 307 -5.86 -18.13 -17.23
C ASN A 307 -5.92 -19.50 -17.92
N LEU A 308 -4.78 -20.09 -18.21
CA LEU A 308 -4.67 -21.39 -18.88
C LEU A 308 -5.28 -22.53 -18.04
N ALA A 309 -5.34 -22.39 -16.71
CA ALA A 309 -6.00 -23.37 -15.84
C ALA A 309 -7.52 -23.43 -16.04
N LYS A 310 -8.11 -22.44 -16.73
CA LYS A 310 -9.53 -22.40 -17.11
C LYS A 310 -9.78 -22.86 -18.56
N ALA A 311 -8.72 -23.20 -19.28
CA ALA A 311 -8.87 -23.62 -20.68
C ALA A 311 -9.72 -24.90 -20.80
N LYS A 312 -10.43 -25.04 -21.93
CA LYS A 312 -11.18 -26.26 -22.23
C LYS A 312 -10.22 -27.47 -22.26
N GLY A 313 -10.64 -28.59 -21.68
CA GLY A 313 -9.80 -29.78 -21.57
C GLY A 313 -8.81 -29.76 -20.42
N THR A 314 -8.99 -28.82 -19.48
CA THR A 314 -8.21 -28.78 -18.25
C THR A 314 -8.86 -29.63 -17.16
N THR A 315 -8.06 -30.43 -16.46
CA THR A 315 -8.44 -31.13 -15.23
C THR A 315 -7.60 -30.59 -14.08
N ILE A 316 -8.22 -30.42 -12.92
CA ILE A 316 -7.54 -30.03 -11.68
C ILE A 316 -7.83 -31.09 -10.63
N GLU A 317 -6.76 -31.73 -10.13
CA GLU A 317 -6.84 -32.77 -9.14
C GLU A 317 -6.13 -32.33 -7.86
N ALA A 318 -6.70 -32.69 -6.72
CA ALA A 318 -6.12 -32.46 -5.40
C ALA A 318 -5.70 -33.78 -4.76
N SER A 319 -4.60 -33.76 -4.03
CA SER A 319 -4.13 -34.92 -3.24
C SER A 319 -5.09 -35.31 -2.12
N ASN A 320 -5.83 -34.33 -1.59
CA ASN A 320 -6.82 -34.51 -0.52
C ASN A 320 -7.81 -33.34 -0.55
N VAL A 321 -9.05 -33.61 -0.22
CA VAL A 321 -10.12 -32.61 -0.08
C VAL A 321 -10.78 -32.82 1.27
N ARG A 322 -10.91 -31.78 2.05
CA ARG A 322 -11.53 -31.80 3.38
C ARG A 322 -12.89 -32.50 3.35
N GLY A 323 -13.00 -33.63 4.07
CA GLY A 323 -14.24 -34.40 4.18
C GLY A 323 -14.80 -34.91 2.86
N ASN A 324 -14.04 -34.91 1.78
CA ASN A 324 -14.55 -35.11 0.40
C ASN A 324 -15.73 -34.19 0.07
N ASP A 325 -15.80 -33.01 0.75
CA ASP A 325 -16.87 -32.05 0.58
C ASP A 325 -16.63 -31.20 -0.69
N THR A 326 -17.65 -31.12 -1.54
CA THR A 326 -17.60 -30.32 -2.77
C THR A 326 -17.43 -28.84 -2.52
N ALA A 327 -17.74 -28.37 -1.29
CA ALA A 327 -17.46 -26.98 -0.89
C ALA A 327 -15.97 -26.62 -0.96
N PHE A 328 -15.09 -27.61 -0.85
CA PHE A 328 -13.62 -27.45 -0.84
C PHE A 328 -12.93 -28.10 -2.06
N LYS A 329 -13.68 -28.32 -3.12
CA LYS A 329 -13.19 -28.99 -4.32
C LYS A 329 -12.03 -28.25 -5.01
N PRO A 330 -11.14 -28.96 -5.71
CA PRO A 330 -10.00 -28.34 -6.40
C PRO A 330 -10.39 -27.32 -7.47
N GLY A 331 -11.56 -27.44 -8.09
CA GLY A 331 -12.06 -26.47 -9.07
C GLY A 331 -12.29 -25.07 -8.52
N ASN A 332 -12.40 -24.91 -7.19
CA ASN A 332 -12.55 -23.59 -6.57
C ASN A 332 -11.34 -22.68 -6.81
N VAL A 333 -10.16 -23.23 -7.07
CA VAL A 333 -8.95 -22.43 -7.29
C VAL A 333 -8.97 -21.62 -8.60
N VAL A 334 -9.93 -21.87 -9.49
CA VAL A 334 -10.07 -21.18 -10.78
C VAL A 334 -11.45 -20.55 -10.98
N ASP A 335 -12.31 -20.51 -9.98
CA ASP A 335 -13.68 -19.97 -10.10
C ASP A 335 -13.77 -18.44 -9.99
N ALA A 336 -12.65 -17.77 -9.69
CA ALA A 336 -12.54 -16.32 -9.51
C ALA A 336 -13.40 -15.75 -8.38
N LYS A 337 -13.67 -16.56 -7.35
CA LYS A 337 -14.44 -16.17 -6.15
C LYS A 337 -13.53 -16.18 -4.93
N ASP A 338 -13.45 -15.07 -4.23
CA ASP A 338 -12.60 -14.94 -3.05
C ASP A 338 -13.12 -15.75 -1.84
N GLU A 339 -14.42 -15.99 -1.77
CA GLU A 339 -15.05 -16.72 -0.69
C GLU A 339 -14.91 -18.24 -0.79
N THR A 340 -14.55 -18.79 -1.94
CA THR A 340 -14.35 -20.23 -2.15
C THR A 340 -12.86 -20.57 -2.19
N TYR A 341 -12.53 -21.77 -1.74
CA TYR A 341 -11.15 -22.24 -1.74
C TYR A 341 -11.09 -23.78 -1.73
N TRP A 342 -9.94 -24.33 -2.07
CA TRP A 342 -9.59 -25.71 -1.82
C TRP A 342 -8.85 -25.84 -0.51
N THR A 343 -9.09 -26.89 0.25
CA THR A 343 -8.31 -27.23 1.43
C THR A 343 -8.30 -28.73 1.69
N THR A 344 -7.29 -29.18 2.44
CA THR A 344 -7.12 -30.56 2.90
C THR A 344 -7.90 -30.82 4.18
N ASP A 345 -7.97 -32.11 4.61
CA ASP A 345 -8.48 -32.49 5.92
C ASP A 345 -7.68 -31.82 7.03
N ASP A 346 -8.34 -31.59 8.16
CA ASP A 346 -7.69 -31.06 9.37
C ASP A 346 -6.51 -31.94 9.78
N GLY A 347 -5.41 -31.30 10.16
CA GLY A 347 -4.19 -31.98 10.54
C GLY A 347 -3.32 -32.47 9.38
N THR A 348 -3.78 -32.38 8.14
CA THR A 348 -2.96 -32.65 6.96
C THR A 348 -2.01 -31.48 6.73
N LYS A 349 -0.72 -31.75 6.77
CA LYS A 349 0.33 -30.73 6.67
C LYS A 349 0.86 -30.51 5.26
N GLU A 350 0.56 -31.43 4.36
CA GLU A 350 1.01 -31.38 2.96
C GLU A 350 -0.16 -31.61 2.02
N GLY A 351 -0.20 -30.89 0.94
CA GLY A 351 -1.21 -31.05 -0.08
C GLY A 351 -0.68 -30.60 -1.43
N SER A 352 -1.26 -31.12 -2.49
CA SER A 352 -0.89 -30.75 -3.84
C SER A 352 -2.11 -30.62 -4.74
N LEU A 353 -1.97 -29.72 -5.71
CA LEU A 353 -2.87 -29.55 -6.84
C LEU A 353 -2.11 -29.90 -8.11
N THR A 354 -2.73 -30.70 -8.98
CA THR A 354 -2.19 -31.04 -10.28
C THR A 354 -3.11 -30.50 -11.36
N ILE A 355 -2.58 -29.65 -12.22
CA ILE A 355 -3.29 -29.10 -13.38
C ILE A 355 -2.81 -29.86 -14.59
N LYS A 356 -3.74 -30.47 -15.34
CA LYS A 356 -3.46 -31.25 -16.51
C LYS A 356 -4.29 -30.79 -17.70
N TRP A 357 -3.64 -30.61 -18.84
CA TRP A 357 -4.29 -30.31 -20.11
C TRP A 357 -4.28 -31.50 -21.02
N ASP A 358 -5.27 -31.62 -21.87
CA ASP A 358 -5.33 -32.65 -22.94
C ASP A 358 -4.21 -32.48 -23.97
N LYS A 359 -3.71 -31.26 -24.13
CA LYS A 359 -2.53 -30.93 -24.96
C LYS A 359 -1.62 -29.98 -24.17
N ALA A 360 -0.31 -30.15 -24.36
CA ALA A 360 0.68 -29.29 -23.71
C ALA A 360 0.41 -27.82 -23.98
N LYS A 361 0.50 -26.99 -22.93
CA LYS A 361 0.36 -25.54 -22.95
C LYS A 361 1.70 -24.90 -22.63
N LYS A 362 1.99 -23.77 -23.28
CA LYS A 362 3.07 -22.88 -22.86
C LYS A 362 2.51 -21.87 -21.88
N PHE A 363 3.21 -21.66 -20.79
CA PHE A 363 2.87 -20.64 -19.80
C PHE A 363 4.14 -19.89 -19.38
N ASP A 364 3.99 -18.69 -18.92
CA ASP A 364 5.08 -17.80 -18.49
C ASP A 364 5.00 -17.38 -17.02
N VAL A 365 3.80 -17.44 -16.42
CA VAL A 365 3.58 -17.08 -15.02
C VAL A 365 2.69 -18.11 -14.34
N VAL A 366 3.07 -18.51 -13.14
CA VAL A 366 2.22 -19.27 -12.21
C VAL A 366 1.83 -18.34 -11.06
N SER A 367 0.53 -18.23 -10.79
CA SER A 367 -0.01 -17.48 -9.67
C SER A 367 -0.61 -18.42 -8.63
N ILE A 368 -0.17 -18.26 -7.39
CA ILE A 368 -0.69 -19.03 -6.25
C ILE A 368 -1.19 -18.03 -5.20
N GLU A 369 -2.38 -18.29 -4.67
CA GLU A 369 -3.00 -17.48 -3.63
C GLU A 369 -3.51 -18.37 -2.51
N GLU A 370 -3.16 -18.04 -1.26
CA GLU A 370 -3.85 -18.61 -0.11
C GLU A 370 -5.25 -18.01 0.02
N ALA A 371 -6.16 -18.73 0.65
CA ALA A 371 -7.42 -18.16 1.12
C ALA A 371 -7.13 -17.21 2.28
N ILE A 372 -6.66 -16.01 1.95
CA ILE A 372 -6.03 -15.08 2.89
C ILE A 372 -6.99 -14.62 4.00
N GLN A 373 -8.30 -14.64 3.75
CA GLN A 373 -9.34 -14.39 4.75
C GLN A 373 -9.32 -15.42 5.89
N LYS A 374 -8.65 -16.55 5.71
CA LYS A 374 -8.41 -17.59 6.74
C LYS A 374 -7.01 -17.48 7.36
N GLY A 375 -6.23 -16.50 6.99
CA GLY A 375 -4.87 -16.27 7.46
C GLY A 375 -3.81 -16.81 6.52
N GLN A 376 -2.56 -16.55 6.85
CA GLN A 376 -1.39 -17.04 6.11
C GLN A 376 -0.83 -18.27 6.82
N HIS A 377 -0.91 -19.43 6.17
CA HIS A 377 -0.58 -20.73 6.77
C HIS A 377 0.52 -21.50 6.04
N ILE A 378 0.68 -21.29 4.73
CA ILE A 378 1.69 -22.01 3.95
C ILE A 378 3.07 -21.52 4.34
N ASN A 379 3.95 -22.44 4.76
CA ASN A 379 5.33 -22.16 5.12
C ASN A 379 6.37 -22.84 4.22
N SER A 380 5.90 -23.57 3.20
CA SER A 380 6.74 -24.18 2.17
C SER A 380 5.88 -24.49 0.95
N TYR A 381 6.39 -24.19 -0.23
CA TYR A 381 5.74 -24.53 -1.48
C TYR A 381 6.77 -24.92 -2.54
N LYS A 382 6.32 -25.69 -3.53
CA LYS A 382 7.08 -26.06 -4.70
C LYS A 382 6.18 -26.05 -5.93
N VAL A 383 6.64 -25.45 -7.01
CA VAL A 383 6.00 -25.50 -8.32
C VAL A 383 6.80 -26.40 -9.21
N GLU A 384 6.16 -27.44 -9.73
CA GLU A 384 6.76 -28.43 -10.63
C GLU A 384 5.97 -28.49 -11.93
N TYR A 385 6.63 -28.86 -13.00
CA TYR A 385 6.02 -29.08 -14.31
C TYR A 385 6.62 -30.27 -15.01
N LYS A 386 5.90 -30.82 -16.00
CA LYS A 386 6.41 -31.80 -16.92
C LYS A 386 5.78 -31.65 -18.32
N ALA A 387 6.54 -31.99 -19.34
CA ALA A 387 6.15 -31.78 -20.74
C ALA A 387 5.17 -32.83 -21.26
N SER A 388 5.14 -34.03 -20.65
CA SER A 388 4.25 -35.13 -21.00
C SER A 388 3.95 -36.01 -19.79
N ASN A 389 3.02 -36.96 -19.92
CA ASN A 389 2.70 -37.89 -18.84
C ASN A 389 3.87 -38.75 -18.42
N GLU A 390 4.74 -39.11 -19.34
CA GLU A 390 5.89 -39.99 -19.13
C GLU A 390 7.14 -39.22 -18.70
N ALA A 391 7.16 -37.88 -18.88
CA ALA A 391 8.29 -37.05 -18.49
C ALA A 391 8.41 -36.94 -16.95
N PRO A 392 9.63 -36.83 -16.42
CA PRO A 392 9.79 -36.58 -14.99
C PRO A 392 9.35 -35.18 -14.62
N TRP A 393 8.91 -35.01 -13.37
CA TRP A 393 8.65 -33.67 -12.81
C TRP A 393 9.95 -32.87 -12.72
N GLN A 394 9.88 -31.62 -13.13
CA GLN A 394 10.98 -30.65 -13.01
C GLN A 394 10.53 -29.52 -12.10
N THR A 395 11.39 -29.08 -11.17
CA THR A 395 11.11 -27.98 -10.28
C THR A 395 11.30 -26.65 -11.01
N LEU A 396 10.25 -25.85 -11.06
CA LEU A 396 10.31 -24.49 -11.55
C LEU A 396 10.76 -23.54 -10.44
N LYS A 397 10.16 -23.64 -9.26
CA LYS A 397 10.44 -22.80 -8.10
C LYS A 397 10.08 -23.53 -6.82
N SER A 398 10.82 -23.25 -5.76
CA SER A 398 10.45 -23.58 -4.38
C SER A 398 10.68 -22.37 -3.48
N GLY A 399 9.93 -22.27 -2.40
CA GLY A 399 10.01 -21.18 -1.46
C GLY A 399 9.26 -21.49 -0.17
N GLU A 400 9.18 -20.48 0.72
CA GLU A 400 8.59 -20.68 2.05
C GLU A 400 7.18 -20.11 2.13
N THR A 401 6.93 -18.92 1.56
CA THR A 401 5.64 -18.24 1.74
C THR A 401 4.87 -18.08 0.43
N VAL A 402 3.56 -18.11 0.53
CA VAL A 402 2.61 -17.78 -0.54
C VAL A 402 1.83 -16.52 -0.17
N GLY A 403 1.05 -16.56 0.89
CA GLY A 403 0.25 -15.43 1.36
C GLY A 403 -0.86 -15.02 0.39
N ALA A 404 -1.12 -13.72 0.30
CA ALA A 404 -2.16 -13.19 -0.57
C ALA A 404 -1.89 -13.47 -2.05
N LYS A 405 -0.61 -13.45 -2.47
CA LYS A 405 -0.20 -13.80 -3.83
C LYS A 405 1.28 -14.14 -3.92
N ARG A 406 1.57 -15.24 -4.60
CA ARG A 406 2.90 -15.61 -5.09
C ARG A 406 2.85 -15.69 -6.60
N LEU A 407 3.71 -14.91 -7.25
CA LEU A 407 3.89 -14.97 -8.70
C LEU A 407 5.25 -15.59 -9.03
N VAL A 408 5.24 -16.62 -9.86
CA VAL A 408 6.45 -17.33 -10.31
C VAL A 408 6.56 -17.18 -11.82
N ARG A 409 7.63 -16.54 -12.27
CA ARG A 409 7.95 -16.41 -13.70
C ARG A 409 8.80 -17.56 -14.18
N THR A 410 8.55 -18.04 -15.40
CA THR A 410 9.34 -19.13 -16.02
C THR A 410 10.74 -18.67 -16.44
N ALA A 411 10.90 -17.37 -16.74
CA ALA A 411 12.18 -16.76 -17.05
C ALA A 411 12.25 -15.33 -16.46
N PRO A 412 13.45 -14.85 -16.06
CA PRO A 412 13.62 -13.47 -15.64
C PRO A 412 13.19 -12.50 -16.75
N GLY A 413 12.30 -11.56 -16.42
CA GLY A 413 11.84 -10.53 -17.34
C GLY A 413 10.75 -10.97 -18.33
N SER A 414 10.22 -12.16 -18.18
CA SER A 414 9.05 -12.60 -18.97
C SER A 414 7.73 -12.00 -18.46
#